data_14bcacdfcf8a9803c5b81842dc94774b
#
_entry.id   14bcacdfcf8a9803c5b81842dc94774b
#
_cell.length_a   1.000
_cell.length_b   1.000
_cell.length_c   1.000
_cell.angle_alpha   90.00
_cell.angle_beta   90.00
_cell.angle_gamma   90.00
#
_symmetry.space_group_name_H-M   'P 1'
#
loop_
_entity.id
_entity.type
_entity.pdbx_description
1 polymer ?
#
loop_
_entity_poly.entity_id
_entity_poly.type
_entity_poly.pdbx_seq_one_letter_code
_entity_poly.pdbx_strand_id
1 'polypeptide(L)'
;MMWLLEALPDILLLLVIYIKVLRPKWKQLSPNDFGWHSFLYLYICVVLGWTIMPIIIHLPWAFDGVYDNCNFIPFSDWINGYGNYRRETVYNLLLFIPFGFIAQRALKKPYKITLLYGALFSLTIEVSQLLFTTTRVCDITDLINNTIGTLFGIVLYIIYNSI
;
A
#
# COMPACT_ATOMS: atom_id res chain seq x y z
N MET A 1 -0.44 15.35 -16.75
CA MET A 1 -0.44 14.55 -18.01
C MET A 1 0.85 13.76 -18.18
N MET A 2 2.01 14.33 -17.93
CA MET A 2 3.33 13.64 -18.02
C MET A 2 3.44 12.43 -17.09
N TRP A 3 3.08 12.56 -15.81
CA TRP A 3 3.09 11.46 -14.83
C TRP A 3 2.29 10.20 -15.29
N LEU A 4 1.13 10.39 -15.93
CA LEU A 4 0.33 9.27 -16.44
C LEU A 4 1.05 8.50 -17.56
N LEU A 5 1.80 9.20 -18.41
CA LEU A 5 2.59 8.57 -19.47
C LEU A 5 3.78 7.78 -18.89
N GLU A 6 4.41 8.33 -17.86
CA GLU A 6 5.52 7.66 -17.15
C GLU A 6 5.07 6.42 -16.38
N ALA A 7 3.86 6.44 -15.80
CA ALA A 7 3.27 5.30 -15.06
C ALA A 7 2.62 4.25 -15.98
N LEU A 8 2.54 4.50 -17.29
CA LEU A 8 1.86 3.61 -18.23
C LEU A 8 2.47 2.19 -18.29
N PRO A 9 3.81 2.00 -18.26
CA PRO A 9 4.41 0.69 -18.20
C PRO A 9 4.02 -0.10 -16.93
N ASP A 10 3.97 0.57 -15.78
CA ASP A 10 3.56 -0.05 -14.50
C ASP A 10 2.09 -0.48 -14.55
N ILE A 11 1.22 0.40 -15.05
CA ILE A 11 -0.22 0.11 -15.21
C ILE A 11 -0.43 -1.08 -16.15
N LEU A 12 0.28 -1.13 -17.28
CA LEU A 12 0.21 -2.25 -18.21
C LEU A 12 0.70 -3.55 -17.59
N LEU A 13 1.80 -3.52 -16.83
CA LEU A 13 2.31 -4.68 -16.11
C LEU A 13 1.27 -5.20 -15.11
N LEU A 14 0.70 -4.33 -14.30
CA LEU A 14 -0.35 -4.70 -13.34
C LEU A 14 -1.57 -5.28 -14.05
N LEU A 15 -2.01 -4.70 -15.17
CA LEU A 15 -3.10 -5.23 -15.95
C LEU A 15 -2.81 -6.64 -16.48
N VAL A 16 -1.61 -6.87 -17.01
CA VAL A 16 -1.16 -8.19 -17.48
C VAL A 16 -1.14 -9.19 -16.33
N ILE A 17 -0.61 -8.84 -15.16
CA ILE A 17 -0.62 -9.68 -13.95
C ILE A 17 -2.07 -10.06 -13.60
N TYR A 18 -2.97 -9.09 -13.56
CA TYR A 18 -4.38 -9.37 -13.30
C TYR A 18 -4.98 -10.35 -14.29
N ILE A 19 -4.87 -10.06 -15.60
CA ILE A 19 -5.52 -10.84 -16.65
C ILE A 19 -4.91 -12.25 -16.76
N LYS A 20 -3.59 -12.37 -16.72
CA LYS A 20 -2.88 -13.62 -17.02
C LYS A 20 -2.66 -14.50 -15.81
N VAL A 21 -2.54 -13.90 -14.60
CA VAL A 21 -2.16 -14.66 -13.38
C VAL A 21 -3.31 -14.73 -12.40
N LEU A 22 -3.88 -13.59 -11.99
CA LEU A 22 -4.81 -13.54 -10.87
C LEU A 22 -6.23 -13.94 -11.28
N ARG A 23 -6.74 -13.35 -12.34
CA ARG A 23 -8.10 -13.64 -12.83
C ARG A 23 -8.35 -15.13 -13.13
N PRO A 24 -7.48 -15.90 -13.78
CA PRO A 24 -7.68 -17.32 -14.00
C PRO A 24 -7.77 -18.12 -12.70
N LYS A 25 -6.93 -17.77 -11.70
CA LYS A 25 -6.97 -18.42 -10.37
C LYS A 25 -8.27 -18.10 -9.62
N TRP A 26 -8.70 -16.84 -9.66
CA TRP A 26 -9.88 -16.40 -8.89
C TRP A 26 -11.21 -16.74 -9.55
N LYS A 27 -11.25 -17.04 -10.86
CA LYS A 27 -12.46 -17.55 -11.52
C LYS A 27 -13.02 -18.84 -10.93
N GLN A 28 -12.21 -19.57 -10.14
CA GLN A 28 -12.63 -20.79 -9.45
C GLN A 28 -13.35 -20.48 -8.11
N LEU A 29 -13.30 -19.24 -7.65
CA LEU A 29 -13.98 -18.78 -6.44
C LEU A 29 -15.47 -18.52 -6.72
N SER A 30 -16.24 -18.37 -5.64
CA SER A 30 -17.61 -17.88 -5.77
C SER A 30 -17.63 -16.48 -6.43
N PRO A 31 -18.71 -16.08 -7.14
CA PRO A 31 -18.78 -14.77 -7.78
C PRO A 31 -18.52 -13.61 -6.79
N ASN A 32 -19.01 -13.73 -5.57
CA ASN A 32 -18.80 -12.75 -4.51
C ASN A 32 -17.32 -12.68 -4.07
N ASP A 33 -16.68 -13.82 -3.88
CA ASP A 33 -15.27 -13.87 -3.48
C ASP A 33 -14.36 -13.42 -4.63
N PHE A 34 -14.67 -13.77 -5.87
CA PHE A 34 -14.00 -13.24 -7.05
C PHE A 34 -14.06 -11.69 -7.08
N GLY A 35 -15.24 -11.11 -6.82
CA GLY A 35 -15.42 -9.67 -6.76
C GLY A 35 -14.54 -9.01 -5.70
N TRP A 36 -14.52 -9.55 -4.47
CA TRP A 36 -13.72 -9.00 -3.39
C TRP A 36 -12.20 -9.13 -3.61
N HIS A 37 -11.73 -10.22 -4.19
CA HIS A 37 -10.31 -10.37 -4.56
C HIS A 37 -9.91 -9.38 -5.66
N SER A 38 -10.78 -9.20 -6.67
CA SER A 38 -10.55 -8.21 -7.74
C SER A 38 -10.55 -6.79 -7.20
N PHE A 39 -11.44 -6.49 -6.24
CA PHE A 39 -11.51 -5.18 -5.60
C PHE A 39 -10.27 -4.92 -4.72
N LEU A 40 -9.80 -5.93 -3.96
CA LEU A 40 -8.55 -5.83 -3.21
C LEU A 40 -7.37 -5.52 -4.14
N TYR A 41 -7.28 -6.24 -5.26
CA TYR A 41 -6.22 -6.01 -6.23
C TYR A 41 -6.27 -4.59 -6.82
N LEU A 42 -7.45 -4.15 -7.23
CA LEU A 42 -7.63 -2.77 -7.72
C LEU A 42 -7.22 -1.75 -6.66
N TYR A 43 -7.61 -1.98 -5.42
CA TYR A 43 -7.23 -1.10 -4.32
C TYR A 43 -5.71 -1.03 -4.12
N ILE A 44 -5.03 -2.18 -4.15
CA ILE A 44 -3.56 -2.25 -4.11
C ILE A 44 -2.96 -1.45 -5.28
N CYS A 45 -3.47 -1.59 -6.49
CA CYS A 45 -3.00 -0.82 -7.66
C CYS A 45 -3.16 0.69 -7.44
N VAL A 46 -4.28 1.14 -6.87
CA VAL A 46 -4.50 2.56 -6.55
C VAL A 46 -3.49 3.05 -5.50
N VAL A 47 -3.27 2.28 -4.43
CA VAL A 47 -2.27 2.62 -3.40
C VAL A 47 -0.87 2.71 -4.00
N LEU A 48 -0.44 1.72 -4.80
CA LEU A 48 0.86 1.75 -5.47
C LEU A 48 0.99 2.95 -6.41
N GLY A 49 -0.07 3.26 -7.16
CA GLY A 49 -0.11 4.44 -8.04
C GLY A 49 0.07 5.76 -7.29
N TRP A 50 -0.47 5.84 -6.08
CA TRP A 50 -0.36 7.04 -5.24
C TRP A 50 0.97 7.16 -4.51
N THR A 51 1.58 6.02 -4.13
CA THR A 51 2.73 6.02 -3.22
C THR A 51 4.08 5.87 -3.91
N ILE A 52 4.19 5.06 -4.97
CA ILE A 52 5.50 4.68 -5.53
C ILE A 52 5.62 4.75 -7.06
N MET A 53 4.51 4.83 -7.81
CA MET A 53 4.62 4.90 -9.27
C MET A 53 5.04 6.30 -9.75
N PRO A 54 5.79 6.39 -10.85
CA PRO A 54 6.24 5.30 -11.73
C PRO A 54 7.50 4.58 -11.22
N ILE A 55 7.52 3.25 -11.27
CA ILE A 55 8.66 2.42 -10.85
C ILE A 55 9.55 2.05 -12.04
N ILE A 56 8.94 1.51 -13.11
CA ILE A 56 9.67 0.88 -14.23
C ILE A 56 10.61 1.87 -14.89
N ILE A 57 10.18 3.09 -15.06
CA ILE A 57 11.02 4.13 -15.69
C ILE A 57 12.20 4.53 -14.81
N HIS A 58 12.10 4.37 -13.48
CA HIS A 58 13.16 4.71 -12.54
C HIS A 58 14.09 3.54 -12.21
N LEU A 59 13.78 2.31 -12.66
CA LEU A 59 14.62 1.13 -12.43
C LEU A 59 16.10 1.29 -12.81
N PRO A 60 16.48 1.96 -13.93
CA PRO A 60 17.90 2.14 -14.28
C PRO A 60 18.70 2.95 -13.26
N TRP A 61 18.04 3.81 -12.50
CA TRP A 61 18.62 4.67 -11.47
C TRP A 61 18.32 4.22 -10.05
N ALA A 62 17.65 3.08 -9.90
CA ALA A 62 17.47 2.45 -8.61
C ALA A 62 18.86 2.19 -8.01
N PHE A 63 19.06 2.62 -6.77
CA PHE A 63 20.33 2.52 -6.03
C PHE A 63 21.35 3.66 -6.26
N ASP A 64 21.11 4.62 -7.16
CA ASP A 64 21.97 5.78 -7.33
C ASP A 64 21.81 6.80 -6.19
N GLY A 65 22.54 6.62 -5.10
CA GLY A 65 22.72 7.65 -4.06
C GLY A 65 21.62 7.75 -2.99
N VAL A 66 20.88 6.69 -2.71
CA VAL A 66 19.60 6.73 -1.97
C VAL A 66 19.71 6.41 -0.47
N TYR A 67 20.86 5.97 0.01
CA TYR A 67 20.97 5.32 1.34
C TYR A 67 20.86 6.24 2.56
N ASP A 68 20.87 7.55 2.40
CA ASP A 68 20.84 8.51 3.51
C ASP A 68 19.43 9.01 3.89
N ASN A 69 18.39 8.51 3.22
CA ASN A 69 17.03 9.05 3.34
C ASN A 69 16.06 8.12 4.07
N CYS A 70 16.48 7.46 5.16
CA CYS A 70 15.58 6.70 6.05
C CYS A 70 15.52 7.33 7.44
N ASN A 71 14.33 7.64 7.90
CA ASN A 71 14.07 8.07 9.26
C ASN A 71 13.59 6.87 10.08
N PHE A 72 14.47 6.37 10.97
CA PHE A 72 14.18 5.25 11.86
C PHE A 72 13.72 5.68 13.26
N ILE A 73 13.60 6.99 13.52
CA ILE A 73 13.14 7.51 14.81
C ILE A 73 11.62 7.72 14.73
N PRO A 74 10.81 6.87 15.41
CA PRO A 74 9.37 7.02 15.36
C PRO A 74 8.92 8.40 15.81
N PHE A 75 8.02 9.00 15.05
CA PHE A 75 7.42 10.30 15.35
C PHE A 75 8.40 11.47 15.50
N SER A 76 9.59 11.38 14.90
CA SER A 76 10.60 12.46 14.96
C SER A 76 10.04 13.79 14.48
N ASP A 77 9.28 13.81 13.41
CA ASP A 77 8.70 15.02 12.81
C ASP A 77 7.59 15.62 13.69
N TRP A 78 6.87 14.76 14.44
CA TRP A 78 5.94 15.21 15.47
C TRP A 78 6.66 15.90 16.63
N ILE A 79 7.77 15.33 17.09
CA ILE A 79 8.55 15.85 18.21
C ILE A 79 9.22 17.17 17.85
N ASN A 80 9.75 17.27 16.63
CA ASN A 80 10.51 18.42 16.16
C ASN A 80 9.68 19.48 15.43
N GLY A 81 8.41 19.16 15.10
CA GLY A 81 7.53 20.06 14.36
C GLY A 81 7.93 20.26 12.89
N TYR A 82 8.60 19.28 12.28
CA TYR A 82 9.08 19.36 10.90
C TYR A 82 8.03 18.89 9.90
N GLY A 83 8.03 19.52 8.73
CA GLY A 83 7.20 19.10 7.60
C GLY A 83 5.68 19.22 7.84
N ASN A 84 4.94 18.38 7.12
CA ASN A 84 3.47 18.27 7.22
C ASN A 84 3.03 17.02 7.98
N TYR A 85 3.75 16.65 9.04
CA TYR A 85 3.58 15.39 9.78
C TYR A 85 2.12 15.02 10.12
N ARG A 86 1.27 16.01 10.49
CA ARG A 86 -0.15 15.76 10.78
C ARG A 86 -0.91 15.28 9.56
N ARG A 87 -0.64 15.89 8.42
CA ARG A 87 -1.30 15.55 7.15
C ARG A 87 -0.84 14.19 6.65
N GLU A 88 0.44 13.90 6.74
CA GLU A 88 1.04 12.61 6.35
C GLU A 88 0.48 11.47 7.20
N THR A 89 0.47 11.61 8.52
CA THR A 89 -0.15 10.65 9.44
C THR A 89 -1.61 10.37 9.07
N VAL A 90 -2.41 11.42 8.84
CA VAL A 90 -3.83 11.25 8.49
C VAL A 90 -3.97 10.54 7.15
N TYR A 91 -3.16 10.88 6.15
CA TYR A 91 -3.24 10.23 4.84
C TYR A 91 -2.85 8.75 4.90
N ASN A 92 -1.80 8.41 5.63
CA ASN A 92 -1.36 7.03 5.80
C ASN A 92 -2.43 6.19 6.52
N LEU A 93 -3.01 6.70 7.60
CA LEU A 93 -4.14 6.05 8.26
C LEU A 93 -5.32 5.85 7.30
N LEU A 94 -5.78 6.91 6.63
CA LEU A 94 -6.91 6.87 5.70
C LEU A 94 -6.67 5.94 4.52
N LEU A 95 -5.42 5.83 4.07
CA LEU A 95 -5.04 4.94 2.98
C LEU A 95 -5.07 3.46 3.40
N PHE A 96 -4.81 3.14 4.65
CA PHE A 96 -4.74 1.75 5.11
C PHE A 96 -5.99 1.23 5.84
N ILE A 97 -6.91 2.10 6.26
CA ILE A 97 -8.22 1.70 6.80
C ILE A 97 -9.02 0.89 5.76
N PRO A 98 -9.27 1.39 4.53
CA PRO A 98 -9.95 0.59 3.52
C PRO A 98 -9.20 -0.69 3.16
N PHE A 99 -7.86 -0.65 3.11
CA PHE A 99 -7.05 -1.85 2.87
C PHE A 99 -7.36 -2.94 3.90
N GLY A 100 -7.32 -2.62 5.20
CA GLY A 100 -7.59 -3.57 6.27
C GLY A 100 -8.97 -4.21 6.17
N PHE A 101 -10.00 -3.42 5.88
CA PHE A 101 -11.37 -3.90 5.68
C PHE A 101 -11.49 -4.82 4.46
N ILE A 102 -11.01 -4.35 3.30
CA ILE A 102 -11.13 -5.07 2.02
C ILE A 102 -10.32 -6.37 2.06
N ALA A 103 -9.07 -6.32 2.59
CA ALA A 103 -8.21 -7.47 2.70
C ALA A 103 -8.82 -8.53 3.63
N GLN A 104 -9.38 -8.12 4.78
CA GLN A 104 -10.04 -9.04 5.70
C GLN A 104 -11.25 -9.71 5.04
N ARG A 105 -12.06 -8.94 4.30
CA ARG A 105 -13.24 -9.45 3.60
C ARG A 105 -12.89 -10.37 2.43
N ALA A 106 -11.85 -10.04 1.69
CA ALA A 106 -11.41 -10.83 0.53
C ALA A 106 -10.70 -12.12 0.94
N LEU A 107 -9.71 -12.01 1.85
CA LEU A 107 -8.81 -13.11 2.14
C LEU A 107 -9.36 -14.09 3.18
N LYS A 108 -10.27 -13.64 4.04
CA LYS A 108 -10.91 -14.45 5.11
C LYS A 108 -9.87 -15.16 6.01
N LYS A 109 -8.74 -14.52 6.24
CA LYS A 109 -7.65 -15.02 7.07
C LYS A 109 -7.85 -14.61 8.53
N PRO A 110 -7.18 -15.27 9.49
CA PRO A 110 -7.11 -14.78 10.87
C PRO A 110 -6.67 -13.30 10.92
N TYR A 111 -7.27 -12.50 11.77
CA TYR A 111 -7.03 -11.05 11.85
C TYR A 111 -5.54 -10.69 11.97
N LYS A 112 -4.78 -11.48 12.72
CA LYS A 112 -3.31 -11.31 12.86
C LYS A 112 -2.58 -11.44 11.53
N ILE A 113 -3.04 -12.34 10.65
CA ILE A 113 -2.45 -12.55 9.31
C ILE A 113 -2.78 -11.37 8.39
N THR A 114 -4.02 -10.87 8.44
CA THR A 114 -4.40 -9.67 7.67
C THR A 114 -3.62 -8.44 8.14
N LEU A 115 -3.42 -8.28 9.47
CA LEU A 115 -2.60 -7.21 10.01
C LEU A 115 -1.14 -7.32 9.55
N LEU A 116 -0.58 -8.55 9.56
CA LEU A 116 0.76 -8.80 9.03
C LEU A 116 0.86 -8.43 7.55
N TYR A 117 -0.15 -8.76 6.74
CA TYR A 117 -0.17 -8.35 5.32
C TYR A 117 -0.19 -6.83 5.16
N GLY A 118 -0.91 -6.11 6.00
CA GLY A 118 -0.88 -4.65 6.02
C GLY A 118 0.51 -4.08 6.35
N ALA A 119 1.15 -4.62 7.40
CA ALA A 119 2.49 -4.22 7.77
C ALA A 119 3.53 -4.54 6.67
N LEU A 120 3.47 -5.73 6.07
CA LEU A 120 4.35 -6.12 4.96
C LEU A 120 4.10 -5.28 3.70
N PHE A 121 2.86 -4.94 3.40
CA PHE A 121 2.52 -4.07 2.29
C PHE A 121 3.07 -2.65 2.51
N SER A 122 2.88 -2.10 3.71
CA SER A 122 3.49 -0.83 4.08
C SER A 122 5.02 -0.85 3.99
N LEU A 123 5.66 -1.89 4.54
CA LEU A 123 7.11 -2.05 4.45
C LEU A 123 7.59 -2.11 2.99
N THR A 124 6.83 -2.78 2.11
CA THR A 124 7.15 -2.82 0.68
C THR A 124 7.09 -1.42 0.06
N ILE A 125 6.12 -0.60 0.46
CA ILE A 125 6.01 0.80 0.00
C ILE A 125 7.23 1.59 0.47
N GLU A 126 7.58 1.54 1.76
CA GLU A 126 8.72 2.27 2.33
C GLU A 126 10.05 1.89 1.65
N VAL A 127 10.30 0.58 1.48
CA VAL A 127 11.49 0.09 0.77
C VAL A 127 11.48 0.54 -0.70
N SER A 128 10.32 0.52 -1.35
CA SER A 128 10.21 0.98 -2.74
C SER A 128 10.44 2.49 -2.86
N GLN A 129 9.97 3.28 -1.90
CA GLN A 129 10.24 4.72 -1.86
C GLN A 129 11.73 4.99 -1.69
N LEU A 130 12.40 4.26 -0.81
CA LEU A 130 13.86 4.35 -0.64
C LEU A 130 14.60 4.07 -1.95
N LEU A 131 14.16 3.09 -2.74
CA LEU A 131 14.88 2.63 -3.92
C LEU A 131 14.55 3.43 -5.19
N PHE A 132 13.33 3.92 -5.33
CA PHE A 132 12.81 4.44 -6.61
C PHE A 132 12.36 5.90 -6.55
N THR A 133 12.40 6.56 -5.39
CA THR A 133 12.01 7.97 -5.31
C THR A 133 13.13 8.82 -4.73
N THR A 134 13.31 10.03 -5.30
CA THR A 134 14.25 11.03 -4.79
C THR A 134 13.56 12.09 -3.92
N THR A 135 12.24 12.07 -3.89
CA THR A 135 11.41 13.09 -3.24
C THR A 135 10.72 12.63 -1.97
N ARG A 136 10.76 11.32 -1.68
CA ARG A 136 10.17 10.73 -0.48
C ARG A 136 11.25 10.09 0.38
N VAL A 137 11.06 10.17 1.67
CA VAL A 137 11.93 9.59 2.70
C VAL A 137 11.23 8.34 3.22
N CYS A 138 11.96 7.24 3.34
CA CYS A 138 11.49 6.05 4.05
C CYS A 138 11.34 6.39 5.53
N ASP A 139 10.14 6.26 6.11
CA ASP A 139 9.86 6.62 7.50
C ASP A 139 9.19 5.48 8.27
N ILE A 140 9.79 5.13 9.40
CA ILE A 140 9.22 4.13 10.32
C ILE A 140 7.85 4.57 10.87
N THR A 141 7.60 5.88 10.96
CA THR A 141 6.32 6.43 11.39
C THR A 141 5.21 6.08 10.42
N ASP A 142 5.49 6.09 9.12
CA ASP A 142 4.54 5.73 8.07
C ASP A 142 4.19 4.24 8.13
N LEU A 143 5.18 3.37 8.36
CA LEU A 143 4.95 1.95 8.60
C LEU A 143 4.01 1.71 9.81
N ILE A 144 4.23 2.44 10.90
CA ILE A 144 3.39 2.36 12.10
C ILE A 144 1.96 2.84 11.80
N ASN A 145 1.81 4.01 11.19
CA ASN A 145 0.51 4.61 10.86
C ASN A 145 -0.29 3.73 9.91
N ASN A 146 0.33 3.17 8.88
CA ASN A 146 -0.28 2.25 7.93
C ASN A 146 -0.74 0.95 8.61
N THR A 147 0.07 0.42 9.52
CA THR A 147 -0.28 -0.77 10.31
C THR A 147 -1.47 -0.49 11.23
N ILE A 148 -1.49 0.66 11.89
CA ILE A 148 -2.63 1.12 12.71
C ILE A 148 -3.88 1.31 11.83
N GLY A 149 -3.74 1.92 10.66
CA GLY A 149 -4.83 2.05 9.68
C GLY A 149 -5.41 0.69 9.30
N THR A 150 -4.56 -0.30 9.01
CA THR A 150 -4.98 -1.68 8.74
C THR A 150 -5.78 -2.28 9.91
N LEU A 151 -5.32 -2.06 11.15
CA LEU A 151 -6.02 -2.52 12.35
C LEU A 151 -7.42 -1.90 12.46
N PHE A 152 -7.56 -0.60 12.25
CA PHE A 152 -8.86 0.07 12.22
C PHE A 152 -9.78 -0.50 11.13
N GLY A 153 -9.24 -0.79 9.94
CA GLY A 153 -9.99 -1.43 8.86
C GLY A 153 -10.51 -2.82 9.25
N ILE A 154 -9.69 -3.62 9.93
CA ILE A 154 -10.11 -4.93 10.48
C ILE A 154 -11.21 -4.76 11.53
N VAL A 155 -11.09 -3.79 12.43
CA VAL A 155 -12.12 -3.51 13.43
C VAL A 155 -13.44 -3.11 12.77
N LEU A 156 -13.41 -2.26 11.75
CA LEU A 156 -14.60 -1.89 10.99
C LEU A 156 -15.23 -3.13 10.31
N TYR A 157 -14.43 -4.05 9.79
CA TYR A 157 -14.93 -5.30 9.23
C TYR A 157 -15.63 -6.17 10.29
N ILE A 158 -15.05 -6.27 11.49
CA ILE A 158 -15.66 -7.03 12.60
C ILE A 158 -17.02 -6.42 12.96
N ILE A 159 -17.09 -5.12 13.13
CA ILE A 159 -18.35 -4.41 13.43
C ILE A 159 -19.37 -4.66 12.32
N TYR A 160 -18.99 -4.47 11.06
CA TYR A 160 -19.88 -4.72 9.91
C TYR A 160 -20.41 -6.15 9.87
N ASN A 161 -19.63 -7.14 10.25
CA ASN A 161 -20.02 -8.57 10.21
C ASN A 161 -20.79 -9.02 11.45
N SER A 162 -20.91 -8.14 12.47
CA SER A 162 -21.66 -8.42 13.71
C SER A 162 -23.10 -7.86 13.67
N ILE A 163 -23.42 -7.04 12.67
CA ILE A 163 -24.74 -6.47 12.40
C ILE A 163 -25.51 -7.36 11.42
#